data_64d01d50af46dadb6ece3ede40f2b7ee
#
_entry.id   64d01d50af46dadb6ece3ede40f2b7ee
#
_cell.length_a   1.000
_cell.length_b   1.000
_cell.length_c   1.000
_cell.angle_alpha   90.00
_cell.angle_beta   90.00
_cell.angle_gamma   90.00
#
_symmetry.space_group_name_H-M   'P 1'
#
loop_
_entity.id
_entity.type
_entity.pdbx_description
1 polymer ?
#
loop_
_entity_poly.entity_id
_entity_poly.type
_entity_poly.pdbx_seq_one_letter_code
_entity_poly.pdbx_strand_id
1 'polypeptide(L)'
;MKNICIAYDTVSGSTKDMADIIEKHLIECDHVVSSYQINKDSIVNGKSYDTLILGSPMRFGAFSSAMKKWIKSHKEEIKHLEVFCYFSMLYIVRIAEEPDMKLNYYIDPSLNMQIIPKKNATNMDKTHTLAYYDTAIKKYYFYDQIKGIAFLNGRLDLAPLPFVTRLFMKCVTMLTNKEKIGDFLNPPAVIDWAKQLNL
;
A
#
# COMPACT_ATOMS: atom_id res chain seq x y z
N MET A 1 -4.08 -14.69 19.81
CA MET A 1 -4.65 -15.25 18.56
C MET A 1 -5.76 -14.32 18.08
N LYS A 2 -5.66 -13.79 16.88
CA LYS A 2 -6.69 -12.94 16.22
C LYS A 2 -7.13 -13.57 14.90
N ASN A 3 -8.33 -13.20 14.45
CA ASN A 3 -8.83 -13.53 13.12
C ASN A 3 -8.54 -12.35 12.19
N ILE A 4 -7.71 -12.55 11.18
CA ILE A 4 -7.17 -11.50 10.32
C ILE A 4 -7.62 -11.72 8.89
N CYS A 5 -8.12 -10.66 8.26
CA CYS A 5 -8.44 -10.62 6.85
C CYS A 5 -7.39 -9.80 6.11
N ILE A 6 -6.79 -10.34 5.04
CA ILE A 6 -5.93 -9.61 4.12
C ILE A 6 -6.68 -9.47 2.80
N ALA A 7 -7.12 -8.25 2.48
CA ALA A 7 -7.79 -7.94 1.21
C ALA A 7 -6.87 -7.08 0.34
N TYR A 8 -6.52 -7.53 -0.86
CA TYR A 8 -5.57 -6.82 -1.70
C TYR A 8 -6.03 -6.68 -3.16
N ASP A 9 -5.57 -5.60 -3.80
CA ASP A 9 -5.60 -5.42 -5.25
C ASP A 9 -4.19 -5.48 -5.80
N THR A 10 -4.03 -6.02 -6.99
CA THR A 10 -2.72 -6.12 -7.64
C THR A 10 -2.85 -6.04 -9.16
N VAL A 11 -1.82 -5.50 -9.82
CA VAL A 11 -1.73 -5.44 -11.29
C VAL A 11 -0.51 -6.18 -11.78
N SER A 12 0.65 -5.97 -11.15
CA SER A 12 1.94 -6.59 -11.50
C SER A 12 2.33 -7.76 -10.57
N GLY A 13 1.44 -8.16 -9.66
CA GLY A 13 1.66 -9.26 -8.74
C GLY A 13 2.34 -8.86 -7.41
N SER A 14 3.10 -7.77 -7.33
CA SER A 14 3.87 -7.44 -6.13
C SER A 14 3.04 -7.30 -4.86
N THR A 15 1.85 -6.70 -4.95
CA THR A 15 0.95 -6.57 -3.78
C THR A 15 0.45 -7.93 -3.30
N LYS A 16 0.24 -8.89 -4.22
CA LYS A 16 -0.06 -10.29 -3.88
C LYS A 16 1.11 -10.95 -3.18
N ASP A 17 2.31 -10.85 -3.75
CA ASP A 17 3.50 -11.46 -3.16
C ASP A 17 3.75 -10.93 -1.74
N MET A 18 3.49 -9.63 -1.49
CA MET A 18 3.51 -9.05 -0.14
C MET A 18 2.44 -9.65 0.77
N ALA A 19 1.20 -9.83 0.27
CA ALA A 19 0.12 -10.46 1.02
C ALA A 19 0.50 -11.87 1.46
N ASP A 20 1.05 -12.67 0.55
CA ASP A 20 1.48 -14.05 0.81
C ASP A 20 2.57 -14.10 1.91
N ILE A 21 3.52 -13.16 1.89
CA ILE A 21 4.58 -13.05 2.92
C ILE A 21 3.99 -12.69 4.29
N ILE A 22 3.09 -11.69 4.33
CA ILE A 22 2.42 -11.24 5.56
C ILE A 22 1.57 -12.37 6.13
N GLU A 23 0.76 -13.03 5.29
CA GLU A 23 -0.08 -14.17 5.69
C GLU A 23 0.75 -15.28 6.33
N LYS A 24 1.81 -15.71 5.64
CA LYS A 24 2.71 -16.76 6.16
C LYS A 24 3.28 -16.39 7.53
N HIS A 25 3.78 -15.16 7.68
CA HIS A 25 4.35 -14.71 8.95
C HIS A 25 3.31 -14.68 10.08
N LEU A 26 2.10 -14.19 9.80
CA LEU A 26 1.04 -14.11 10.81
C LEU A 26 0.51 -15.49 11.22
N ILE A 27 0.47 -16.46 10.30
CA ILE A 27 0.16 -17.86 10.62
C ILE A 27 1.25 -18.47 11.50
N GLU A 28 2.52 -18.19 11.23
CA GLU A 28 3.66 -18.62 12.07
C GLU A 28 3.61 -18.00 13.49
N CYS A 29 2.87 -16.89 13.67
CA CYS A 29 2.59 -16.24 14.95
C CYS A 29 1.26 -16.68 15.59
N ASP A 30 0.71 -17.83 15.22
CA ASP A 30 -0.53 -18.43 15.75
C ASP A 30 -1.80 -17.58 15.52
N HIS A 31 -1.85 -16.78 14.44
CA HIS A 31 -3.09 -16.10 14.03
C HIS A 31 -3.86 -16.93 12.99
N VAL A 32 -5.18 -16.71 12.94
CA VAL A 32 -6.04 -17.25 11.87
C VAL A 32 -6.13 -16.20 10.77
N VAL A 33 -5.59 -16.50 9.58
CA VAL A 33 -5.49 -15.54 8.49
C VAL A 33 -6.26 -16.03 7.27
N SER A 34 -7.00 -15.13 6.64
CA SER A 34 -7.64 -15.33 5.32
C SER A 34 -7.18 -14.23 4.39
N SER A 35 -6.56 -14.61 3.28
CA SER A 35 -6.04 -13.68 2.28
C SER A 35 -6.74 -13.87 0.94
N TYR A 36 -7.15 -12.79 0.29
CA TYR A 36 -7.77 -12.85 -1.04
C TYR A 36 -7.57 -11.57 -1.85
N GLN A 37 -7.50 -11.74 -3.16
CA GLN A 37 -7.57 -10.63 -4.08
C GLN A 37 -9.01 -10.14 -4.19
N ILE A 38 -9.23 -8.83 -4.03
CA ILE A 38 -10.56 -8.25 -4.14
C ILE A 38 -11.13 -8.45 -5.54
N ASN A 39 -12.37 -8.86 -5.60
CA ASN A 39 -13.19 -8.89 -6.79
C ASN A 39 -14.61 -8.46 -6.44
N LYS A 40 -15.53 -8.47 -7.41
CA LYS A 40 -16.91 -8.05 -7.17
C LYS A 40 -17.66 -8.93 -6.15
N ASP A 41 -17.22 -10.17 -6.01
CA ASP A 41 -17.91 -11.21 -5.21
C ASP A 41 -17.20 -11.48 -3.89
N SER A 42 -16.05 -10.83 -3.61
CA SER A 42 -15.32 -10.99 -2.35
C SER A 42 -16.05 -10.23 -1.24
N ILE A 43 -16.60 -10.99 -0.29
CA ILE A 43 -17.34 -10.46 0.86
C ILE A 43 -16.47 -10.57 2.11
N VAL A 44 -16.22 -9.45 2.78
CA VAL A 44 -15.70 -9.47 4.14
C VAL A 44 -16.87 -9.73 5.08
N ASN A 45 -16.87 -10.88 5.73
CA ASN A 45 -17.75 -11.06 6.88
C ASN A 45 -17.09 -10.41 8.11
N GLY A 46 -17.32 -9.10 8.28
CA GLY A 46 -16.72 -8.31 9.36
C GLY A 46 -17.00 -8.83 10.78
N LYS A 47 -18.00 -9.71 10.96
CA LYS A 47 -18.26 -10.36 12.26
C LYS A 47 -17.29 -11.49 12.56
N SER A 48 -16.53 -11.95 11.56
CA SER A 48 -15.60 -13.07 11.70
C SER A 48 -14.14 -12.63 11.85
N TYR A 49 -13.85 -11.33 11.73
CA TYR A 49 -12.48 -10.80 11.78
C TYR A 49 -12.34 -9.73 12.87
N ASP A 50 -11.14 -9.67 13.46
CA ASP A 50 -10.72 -8.65 14.42
C ASP A 50 -9.97 -7.53 13.71
N THR A 51 -9.23 -7.91 12.67
CA THR A 51 -8.30 -7.03 11.97
C THR A 51 -8.44 -7.18 10.45
N LEU A 52 -8.35 -6.06 9.76
CA LEU A 52 -8.31 -5.96 8.30
C LEU A 52 -6.97 -5.36 7.84
N ILE A 53 -6.28 -6.06 6.96
CA ILE A 53 -5.08 -5.56 6.29
C ILE A 53 -5.42 -5.29 4.83
N LEU A 54 -5.30 -4.04 4.40
CA LEU A 54 -5.60 -3.58 3.05
C LEU A 54 -4.32 -3.42 2.23
N GLY A 55 -4.18 -4.21 1.16
CA GLY A 55 -3.06 -4.13 0.24
C GLY A 55 -3.43 -3.48 -1.09
N SER A 56 -2.68 -2.47 -1.54
CA SER A 56 -2.96 -1.80 -2.82
C SER A 56 -1.69 -1.28 -3.49
N PRO A 57 -1.60 -1.33 -4.82
CA PRO A 57 -0.60 -0.51 -5.50
C PRO A 57 -0.95 0.97 -5.26
N MET A 58 0.07 1.77 -4.93
CA MET A 58 -0.10 3.21 -4.77
C MET A 58 -0.33 3.85 -6.14
N ARG A 59 -1.46 4.54 -6.28
CA ARG A 59 -1.79 5.27 -7.52
C ARG A 59 -2.26 6.68 -7.19
N PHE A 60 -1.51 7.67 -7.66
CA PHE A 60 -1.82 9.09 -7.43
C PHE A 60 -2.12 9.40 -5.95
N GLY A 61 -1.29 8.86 -5.05
CA GLY A 61 -1.39 9.12 -3.62
C GLY A 61 -2.51 8.40 -2.87
N ALA A 62 -3.16 7.41 -3.48
CA ALA A 62 -4.32 6.74 -2.90
C ALA A 62 -4.39 5.25 -3.30
N PHE A 63 -5.35 4.57 -2.73
CA PHE A 63 -5.75 3.22 -3.15
C PHE A 63 -6.11 3.17 -4.65
N SER A 64 -5.93 2.01 -5.26
CA SER A 64 -6.39 1.75 -6.62
C SER A 64 -7.89 2.00 -6.77
N SER A 65 -8.36 2.19 -8.01
CA SER A 65 -9.79 2.39 -8.27
C SER A 65 -10.63 1.18 -7.88
N ALA A 66 -10.09 -0.04 -8.02
CA ALA A 66 -10.77 -1.27 -7.61
C ALA A 66 -10.90 -1.30 -6.08
N MET A 67 -9.80 -1.06 -5.35
CA MET A 67 -9.80 -1.02 -3.89
C MET A 67 -10.75 0.08 -3.35
N LYS A 68 -10.77 1.27 -3.96
CA LYS A 68 -11.72 2.33 -3.56
C LYS A 68 -13.18 1.90 -3.67
N LYS A 69 -13.54 1.21 -4.75
CA LYS A 69 -14.90 0.70 -4.94
C LYS A 69 -15.23 -0.37 -3.90
N TRP A 70 -14.29 -1.29 -3.67
CA TRP A 70 -14.45 -2.36 -2.71
C TRP A 70 -14.61 -1.83 -1.27
N ILE A 71 -13.75 -0.90 -0.85
CA ILE A 71 -13.87 -0.20 0.45
C ILE A 71 -15.25 0.46 0.61
N LYS A 72 -15.75 1.11 -0.45
CA LYS A 72 -17.07 1.75 -0.41
C LYS A 72 -18.21 0.75 -0.24
N SER A 73 -18.12 -0.42 -0.87
CA SER A 73 -19.16 -1.46 -0.78
C SER A 73 -19.15 -2.24 0.54
N HIS A 74 -18.02 -2.22 1.28
CA HIS A 74 -17.86 -2.94 2.56
C HIS A 74 -17.76 -1.99 3.76
N LYS A 75 -18.40 -0.82 3.65
CA LYS A 75 -18.28 0.24 4.66
C LYS A 75 -18.73 -0.21 6.05
N GLU A 76 -19.84 -0.95 6.13
CA GLU A 76 -20.42 -1.34 7.40
C GLU A 76 -19.59 -2.42 8.10
N GLU A 77 -18.95 -3.28 7.34
CA GLU A 77 -18.07 -4.32 7.84
C GLU A 77 -16.75 -3.75 8.35
N ILE A 78 -16.14 -2.83 7.59
CA ILE A 78 -14.83 -2.27 7.91
C ILE A 78 -14.86 -1.38 9.16
N LYS A 79 -15.95 -0.65 9.40
CA LYS A 79 -16.03 0.34 10.49
C LYS A 79 -15.81 -0.21 11.89
N HIS A 80 -15.86 -1.52 12.08
CA HIS A 80 -15.68 -2.20 13.36
C HIS A 80 -14.34 -2.90 13.52
N LEU A 81 -13.48 -2.86 12.48
CA LEU A 81 -12.22 -3.58 12.44
C LEU A 81 -11.03 -2.65 12.76
N GLU A 82 -10.00 -3.20 13.37
CA GLU A 82 -8.68 -2.56 13.33
C GLU A 82 -8.14 -2.63 11.90
N VAL A 83 -7.69 -1.52 11.35
CA VAL A 83 -7.25 -1.44 9.95
C VAL A 83 -5.75 -1.19 9.88
N PHE A 84 -5.07 -1.98 9.07
CA PHE A 84 -3.69 -1.72 8.63
C PHE A 84 -3.68 -1.60 7.11
N CYS A 85 -2.75 -0.84 6.57
CA CYS A 85 -2.63 -0.66 5.13
C CYS A 85 -1.19 -0.89 4.67
N TYR A 86 -1.00 -1.53 3.52
CA TYR A 86 0.28 -1.52 2.84
C TYR A 86 0.14 -1.12 1.39
N PHE A 87 1.10 -0.35 0.93
CA PHE A 87 1.14 0.15 -0.44
C PHE A 87 2.40 -0.31 -1.15
N SER A 88 2.22 -0.97 -2.28
CA SER A 88 3.29 -1.27 -3.22
C SER A 88 3.59 -0.03 -4.03
N MET A 89 4.84 0.47 -4.01
CA MET A 89 5.27 1.66 -4.73
C MET A 89 6.74 1.54 -5.15
N LEU A 90 7.21 2.51 -5.95
CA LEU A 90 8.58 2.54 -6.46
C LEU A 90 9.30 3.84 -6.10
N TYR A 91 8.56 4.83 -5.60
CA TYR A 91 9.11 6.14 -5.33
C TYR A 91 8.38 6.83 -4.18
N ILE A 92 9.16 7.37 -3.25
CA ILE A 92 8.68 8.19 -2.15
C ILE A 92 9.75 9.22 -1.80
N VAL A 93 9.34 10.41 -1.42
CA VAL A 93 10.23 11.48 -0.95
C VAL A 93 9.64 12.17 0.26
N ARG A 94 10.48 12.89 0.97
CA ARG A 94 10.07 13.86 2.00
C ARG A 94 10.49 15.26 1.57
N ILE A 95 9.56 16.20 1.61
CA ILE A 95 9.91 17.62 1.48
C ILE A 95 10.18 18.15 2.89
N ALA A 96 11.36 18.75 3.07
CA ALA A 96 11.87 19.12 4.40
C ALA A 96 10.92 20.04 5.20
N GLU A 97 10.19 20.91 4.48
CA GLU A 97 9.30 21.91 5.07
C GLU A 97 7.84 21.42 5.22
N GLU A 98 7.53 20.20 4.80
CA GLU A 98 6.20 19.62 4.94
C GLU A 98 6.03 18.91 6.30
N PRO A 99 4.83 18.92 6.87
CA PRO A 99 4.54 18.16 8.07
C PRO A 99 4.70 16.65 7.79
N ASP A 100 5.05 15.93 8.83
CA ASP A 100 5.09 14.48 8.77
C ASP A 100 3.67 13.87 8.78
N MET A 101 3.56 12.62 8.34
CA MET A 101 2.31 11.85 8.43
C MET A 101 1.93 11.67 9.91
N LYS A 102 0.65 11.79 10.21
CA LYS A 102 0.13 11.63 11.58
C LYS A 102 -0.05 10.18 12.01
N LEU A 103 -0.29 9.29 11.05
CA LEU A 103 -0.42 7.86 11.30
C LEU A 103 0.95 7.21 11.49
N ASN A 104 1.00 6.14 12.27
CA ASN A 104 2.19 5.30 12.34
C ASN A 104 2.49 4.73 10.96
N TYR A 105 3.72 4.87 10.50
CA TYR A 105 4.11 4.37 9.19
C TYR A 105 5.46 3.66 9.22
N TYR A 106 5.61 2.75 8.29
CA TYR A 106 6.84 2.05 7.94
C TYR A 106 7.21 2.35 6.50
N ILE A 107 8.47 2.61 6.25
CA ILE A 107 9.00 2.79 4.89
C ILE A 107 10.05 1.72 4.67
N ASP A 108 9.89 0.95 3.61
CA ASP A 108 10.90 0.00 3.15
C ASP A 108 12.22 0.74 2.88
N PRO A 109 13.32 0.37 3.55
CA PRO A 109 14.62 1.03 3.35
C PRO A 109 15.10 1.01 1.90
N SER A 110 14.70 0.00 1.11
CA SER A 110 15.10 -0.10 -0.30
C SER A 110 14.44 0.94 -1.21
N LEU A 111 13.37 1.62 -0.76
CA LEU A 111 12.81 2.79 -1.44
C LEU A 111 13.75 4.01 -1.42
N ASN A 112 14.76 3.99 -0.53
CA ASN A 112 15.79 5.03 -0.45
C ASN A 112 15.20 6.45 -0.44
N MET A 113 14.23 6.69 0.46
CA MET A 113 13.52 7.96 0.57
C MET A 113 14.49 9.13 0.79
N GLN A 114 14.48 10.09 -0.12
CA GLN A 114 15.29 11.30 -0.04
C GLN A 114 14.51 12.43 0.64
N ILE A 115 15.24 13.28 1.37
CA ILE A 115 14.71 14.53 1.91
C ILE A 115 15.17 15.66 0.97
N ILE A 116 14.22 16.38 0.39
CA ILE A 116 14.50 17.44 -0.57
C ILE A 116 13.93 18.79 -0.08
N PRO A 117 14.65 19.90 -0.30
CA PRO A 117 14.11 21.24 -0.03
C PRO A 117 12.93 21.55 -0.95
N LYS A 118 11.91 22.24 -0.45
CA LYS A 118 10.69 22.59 -1.20
C LYS A 118 10.97 23.30 -2.53
N LYS A 119 11.97 24.17 -2.55
CA LYS A 119 12.39 24.89 -3.77
C LYS A 119 12.90 24.00 -4.89
N ASN A 120 13.36 22.79 -4.55
CA ASN A 120 13.89 21.81 -5.50
C ASN A 120 12.86 20.73 -5.88
N ALA A 121 11.70 20.72 -5.22
CA ALA A 121 10.67 19.71 -5.41
C ALA A 121 9.95 19.88 -6.75
N THR A 122 9.99 18.85 -7.57
CA THR A 122 9.23 18.76 -8.82
C THR A 122 7.74 18.52 -8.56
N ASN A 123 6.89 18.61 -9.58
CA ASN A 123 5.48 18.27 -9.43
C ASN A 123 5.27 16.78 -9.09
N MET A 124 6.13 15.91 -9.59
CA MET A 124 6.10 14.48 -9.23
C MET A 124 6.45 14.31 -7.74
N ASP A 125 7.49 14.98 -7.24
CA ASP A 125 7.86 14.90 -5.82
C ASP A 125 6.70 15.30 -4.91
N LYS A 126 6.02 16.41 -5.22
CA LYS A 126 4.89 16.92 -4.43
C LYS A 126 3.72 15.94 -4.30
N THR A 127 3.57 15.01 -5.24
CA THR A 127 2.53 13.98 -5.22
C THR A 127 3.00 12.63 -4.67
N HIS A 128 4.26 12.57 -4.21
CA HIS A 128 4.89 11.36 -3.67
C HIS A 128 5.47 11.60 -2.27
N THR A 129 4.92 12.56 -1.52
CA THR A 129 5.33 12.86 -0.14
C THR A 129 4.42 12.19 0.89
N LEU A 130 4.95 11.98 2.10
CA LEU A 130 4.16 11.48 3.23
C LEU A 130 2.98 12.40 3.55
N ALA A 131 3.18 13.73 3.50
CA ALA A 131 2.10 14.71 3.72
C ALA A 131 0.98 14.61 2.68
N TYR A 132 1.34 14.36 1.41
CA TYR A 132 0.37 14.14 0.35
C TYR A 132 -0.43 12.86 0.59
N TYR A 133 0.23 11.76 0.97
CA TYR A 133 -0.41 10.49 1.25
C TYR A 133 -1.31 10.58 2.48
N ASP A 134 -0.88 11.22 3.57
CA ASP A 134 -1.71 11.46 4.75
C ASP A 134 -3.00 12.20 4.38
N THR A 135 -2.87 13.27 3.59
CA THR A 135 -4.02 14.06 3.10
C THR A 135 -4.97 13.22 2.24
N ALA A 136 -4.46 12.34 1.41
CA ALA A 136 -5.27 11.49 0.54
C ALA A 136 -5.98 10.38 1.32
N ILE A 137 -5.31 9.76 2.28
CA ILE A 137 -5.84 8.67 3.10
C ILE A 137 -6.85 9.19 4.12
N LYS A 138 -6.67 10.42 4.62
CA LYS A 138 -7.57 11.10 5.55
C LYS A 138 -9.01 11.25 5.04
N LYS A 139 -9.22 11.14 3.75
CA LYS A 139 -10.55 11.19 3.13
C LYS A 139 -11.38 9.91 3.33
N TYR A 140 -10.78 8.84 3.82
CA TYR A 140 -11.49 7.58 4.05
C TYR A 140 -12.15 7.60 5.43
N TYR A 141 -13.38 7.10 5.50
CA TYR A 141 -14.21 7.09 6.71
C TYR A 141 -13.61 6.25 7.86
N PHE A 142 -12.68 5.34 7.55
CA PHE A 142 -12.00 4.50 8.53
C PHE A 142 -10.61 5.04 8.93
N TYR A 143 -10.29 6.27 8.60
CA TYR A 143 -8.97 6.86 8.88
C TYR A 143 -8.57 6.71 10.36
N ASP A 144 -9.48 6.97 11.29
CA ASP A 144 -9.22 6.88 12.73
C ASP A 144 -9.03 5.43 13.22
N GLN A 145 -9.38 4.44 12.41
CA GLN A 145 -9.22 3.01 12.70
C GLN A 145 -7.87 2.49 12.20
N ILE A 146 -7.15 3.25 11.38
CA ILE A 146 -5.86 2.86 10.85
C ILE A 146 -4.82 2.87 11.97
N LYS A 147 -4.27 1.69 12.28
CA LYS A 147 -3.24 1.50 13.31
C LYS A 147 -1.82 1.61 12.76
N GLY A 148 -1.64 1.36 11.47
CA GLY A 148 -0.35 1.46 10.81
C GLY A 148 -0.42 1.38 9.30
N ILE A 149 0.55 2.00 8.64
CA ILE A 149 0.68 2.01 7.18
C ILE A 149 2.09 1.59 6.80
N ALA A 150 2.24 0.76 5.77
CA ALA A 150 3.53 0.48 5.14
C ALA A 150 3.60 1.01 3.72
N PHE A 151 4.74 1.57 3.38
CA PHE A 151 5.15 1.90 2.02
C PHE A 151 6.28 0.94 1.63
N LEU A 152 5.97 -0.02 0.78
CA LEU A 152 6.85 -1.14 0.44
C LEU A 152 7.28 -1.06 -1.03
N ASN A 153 8.53 -1.40 -1.28
CA ASN A 153 9.05 -1.39 -2.64
C ASN A 153 8.43 -2.54 -3.44
N GLY A 154 7.97 -2.21 -4.65
CA GLY A 154 7.15 -3.11 -5.45
C GLY A 154 7.82 -3.54 -6.75
N ARG A 155 6.96 -3.91 -7.70
CA ARG A 155 7.35 -4.34 -9.06
C ARG A 155 6.69 -3.42 -10.08
N LEU A 156 7.46 -2.99 -11.06
CA LEU A 156 6.94 -2.40 -12.28
C LEU A 156 7.18 -3.38 -13.44
N ASP A 157 6.19 -4.24 -13.67
CA ASP A 157 6.14 -5.07 -14.85
C ASP A 157 5.17 -4.45 -15.87
N LEU A 158 5.67 -4.19 -17.06
CA LEU A 158 4.88 -3.62 -18.13
C LEU A 158 4.17 -4.69 -18.99
N ALA A 159 4.54 -5.96 -18.85
CA ALA A 159 3.98 -7.03 -19.68
C ALA A 159 2.47 -7.20 -19.53
N PRO A 160 1.88 -7.18 -18.31
CA PRO A 160 0.44 -7.35 -18.12
C PRO A 160 -0.37 -6.10 -18.46
N LEU A 161 0.27 -4.95 -18.76
CA LEU A 161 -0.44 -3.69 -19.00
C LEU A 161 -0.98 -3.62 -20.44
N PRO A 162 -2.16 -3.02 -20.65
CA PRO A 162 -2.66 -2.68 -21.98
C PRO A 162 -1.63 -1.87 -22.76
N PHE A 163 -1.58 -2.04 -24.09
CA PHE A 163 -0.55 -1.43 -24.96
C PHE A 163 -0.37 0.07 -24.73
N VAL A 164 -1.47 0.83 -24.66
CA VAL A 164 -1.45 2.29 -24.46
C VAL A 164 -0.85 2.64 -23.09
N THR A 165 -1.27 1.95 -22.04
CA THR A 165 -0.74 2.16 -20.68
C THR A 165 0.75 1.80 -20.62
N ARG A 166 1.15 0.72 -21.28
CA ARG A 166 2.55 0.29 -21.37
C ARG A 166 3.42 1.34 -22.04
N LEU A 167 2.95 1.90 -23.16
CA LEU A 167 3.69 2.97 -23.88
C LEU A 167 3.80 4.22 -23.01
N PHE A 168 2.70 4.64 -22.37
CA PHE A 168 2.69 5.78 -21.45
C PHE A 168 3.67 5.58 -20.29
N MET A 169 3.66 4.42 -19.62
CA MET A 169 4.57 4.13 -18.52
C MET A 169 6.03 4.09 -18.96
N LYS A 170 6.35 3.57 -20.16
CA LYS A 170 7.70 3.66 -20.72
C LYS A 170 8.14 5.11 -20.89
N CYS A 171 7.29 5.99 -21.42
CA CYS A 171 7.60 7.40 -21.57
C CYS A 171 7.83 8.06 -20.19
N VAL A 172 7.00 7.78 -19.19
CA VAL A 172 7.14 8.32 -17.83
C VAL A 172 8.47 7.88 -17.21
N THR A 173 8.80 6.59 -17.27
CA THR A 173 10.06 6.08 -16.70
C THR A 173 11.30 6.65 -17.41
N MET A 174 11.26 6.84 -18.72
CA MET A 174 12.36 7.47 -19.49
C MET A 174 12.53 8.95 -19.17
N LEU A 175 11.42 9.68 -18.99
CA LEU A 175 11.47 11.13 -18.75
C LEU A 175 11.80 11.48 -17.29
N THR A 176 11.36 10.68 -16.34
CA THR A 176 11.52 11.01 -14.92
C THR A 176 12.78 10.44 -14.30
N ASN A 177 13.33 9.37 -14.85
CA ASN A 177 14.49 8.61 -14.33
C ASN A 177 14.35 8.21 -12.84
N LYS A 178 13.13 8.30 -12.27
CA LYS A 178 12.83 8.10 -10.85
C LYS A 178 12.24 6.72 -10.58
N GLU A 179 11.46 6.19 -11.51
CA GLU A 179 10.90 4.84 -11.45
C GLU A 179 11.64 3.94 -12.43
N LYS A 180 12.10 2.79 -11.95
CA LYS A 180 12.78 1.80 -12.77
C LYS A 180 11.83 0.64 -13.09
N ILE A 181 11.91 0.12 -14.32
CA ILE A 181 11.21 -1.12 -14.68
C ILE A 181 11.97 -2.28 -14.04
N GLY A 182 11.28 -3.15 -13.32
CA GLY A 182 11.88 -4.30 -12.66
C GLY A 182 11.11 -4.77 -11.44
N ASP A 183 11.67 -5.77 -10.79
CA ASP A 183 11.18 -6.28 -9.51
C ASP A 183 12.11 -5.80 -8.38
N PHE A 184 11.56 -5.04 -7.47
CA PHE A 184 12.27 -4.45 -6.32
C PHE A 184 11.63 -4.89 -5.00
N LEU A 185 10.79 -5.94 -5.04
CA LEU A 185 10.20 -6.49 -3.83
C LEU A 185 11.31 -6.84 -2.83
N ASN A 186 11.13 -6.38 -1.60
CA ASN A 186 12.04 -6.60 -0.49
C ASN A 186 11.36 -7.45 0.61
N PRO A 187 11.40 -8.80 0.51
CA PRO A 187 10.72 -9.67 1.47
C PRO A 187 11.11 -9.42 2.94
N PRO A 188 12.39 -9.17 3.28
CA PRO A 188 12.75 -8.79 4.64
C PRO A 188 11.99 -7.59 5.18
N ALA A 189 11.85 -6.52 4.40
CA ALA A 189 11.10 -5.32 4.82
C ALA A 189 9.61 -5.59 5.03
N VAL A 190 9.01 -6.47 4.21
CA VAL A 190 7.62 -6.91 4.38
C VAL A 190 7.44 -7.65 5.71
N ILE A 191 8.37 -8.56 6.05
CA ILE A 191 8.39 -9.30 7.32
C ILE A 191 8.61 -8.34 8.50
N ASP A 192 9.54 -7.40 8.37
CA ASP A 192 9.83 -6.44 9.44
C ASP A 192 8.63 -5.54 9.74
N TRP A 193 7.87 -5.16 8.73
CA TRP A 193 6.60 -4.47 8.94
C TRP A 193 5.55 -5.39 9.60
N ALA A 194 5.40 -6.62 9.12
CA ALA A 194 4.45 -7.57 9.69
C ALA A 194 4.69 -7.81 11.19
N LYS A 195 5.95 -7.86 11.64
CA LYS A 195 6.30 -7.93 13.06
C LYS A 195 5.87 -6.70 13.86
N GLN A 196 5.77 -5.52 13.24
CA GLN A 196 5.37 -4.28 13.89
C GLN A 196 3.85 -4.14 14.07
N LEU A 197 3.05 -5.04 13.48
CA LEU A 197 1.59 -4.97 13.58
C LEU A 197 1.09 -5.14 15.02
N ASN A 198 1.88 -5.72 15.93
CA ASN A 198 1.56 -5.95 17.35
C ASN A 198 0.17 -6.59 17.54
N LEU A 199 -0.14 -7.63 16.78
CA LEU A 199 -1.43 -8.32 16.69
C LEU A 199 -1.56 -9.44 17.74
#